data_ef7b6aa89f31688718f0f6a6c9bb6e51
#
_entry.id   ef7b6aa89f31688718f0f6a6c9bb6e51
#
_cell.length_a   1.000
_cell.length_b   1.000
_cell.length_c   1.000
_cell.angle_alpha   90.00
_cell.angle_beta   90.00
_cell.angle_gamma   90.00
#
_symmetry.space_group_name_H-M   'P 1'
#
loop_
_entity.id
_entity.type
_entity.pdbx_description
1 polymer ?
#
loop_
_entity_poly.entity_id
_entity_poly.type
_entity_poly.pdbx_seq_one_letter_code
_entity_poly.pdbx_strand_id
1 'polypeptide(L)'
;VTEQHEEYERHAQGFERGTDGPKVIVAGVDGSDSSMRAAAYAAGLARRQGALLALVYVQPVMTAGAALGAPVAETTDEIAEDLVQQIREATERLKGIFEVRWEFHTFRGDPYNGLVTASDRLKADAVVVGASEQAGHRIIGSVAIRLVKAGRWPVTVVP
;
A
#
# COMPACT_ATOMS: atom_id res chain seq x y z
N VAL A 1 18.28 9.48 -25.09
CA VAL A 1 17.04 10.29 -25.09
C VAL A 1 15.83 9.43 -25.42
N THR A 2 15.95 8.50 -26.36
CA THR A 2 14.83 7.63 -26.78
C THR A 2 14.48 6.58 -25.70
N GLU A 3 15.45 5.94 -25.09
CA GLU A 3 15.22 4.94 -24.03
C GLU A 3 14.61 5.53 -22.76
N GLN A 4 15.06 6.70 -22.34
CA GLN A 4 14.49 7.40 -21.17
C GLN A 4 13.07 7.90 -21.42
N HIS A 5 12.75 8.26 -22.66
CA HIS A 5 11.41 8.71 -23.02
C HIS A 5 10.43 7.54 -23.10
N GLU A 6 10.86 6.41 -23.64
CA GLU A 6 10.08 5.17 -23.67
C GLU A 6 9.85 4.58 -22.27
N GLU A 7 10.83 4.74 -21.37
CA GLU A 7 10.70 4.33 -19.97
C GLU A 7 9.72 5.23 -19.23
N TYR A 8 9.74 6.55 -19.51
CA TYR A 8 8.78 7.50 -18.95
C TYR A 8 7.35 7.26 -19.44
N GLU A 9 7.18 6.98 -20.74
CA GLU A 9 5.86 6.68 -21.31
C GLU A 9 5.31 5.35 -20.80
N ARG A 10 6.13 4.33 -20.56
CA ARG A 10 5.72 3.07 -19.94
C ARG A 10 5.21 3.30 -18.53
N HIS A 11 5.85 4.14 -17.74
CA HIS A 11 5.39 4.53 -16.41
C HIS A 11 4.10 5.36 -16.43
N ALA A 12 3.90 6.14 -17.49
CA ALA A 12 2.68 6.94 -17.64
C ALA A 12 1.43 6.13 -17.94
N GLN A 13 1.58 4.87 -18.36
CA GLN A 13 0.46 3.95 -18.64
C GLN A 13 0.02 3.11 -17.43
N GLY A 14 0.60 3.35 -16.26
CA GLY A 14 0.23 2.72 -14.98
C GLY A 14 0.91 1.39 -14.76
N PHE A 15 0.57 0.35 -15.46
CA PHE A 15 1.10 -0.99 -15.29
C PHE A 15 2.14 -1.34 -16.35
N GLU A 16 3.31 -1.78 -15.91
CA GLU A 16 4.38 -2.22 -16.80
C GLU A 16 4.09 -3.62 -17.34
N ARG A 17 3.92 -3.73 -18.64
CA ARG A 17 3.77 -5.02 -19.33
C ARG A 17 5.13 -5.61 -19.73
N GLY A 18 6.15 -5.32 -18.95
CA GLY A 18 7.50 -5.78 -19.19
C GLY A 18 7.75 -7.20 -18.71
N THR A 19 8.91 -7.71 -19.01
CA THR A 19 9.40 -9.01 -18.56
C THR A 19 10.19 -8.92 -17.25
N ASP A 20 10.46 -7.72 -16.78
CA ASP A 20 11.29 -7.41 -15.61
C ASP A 20 10.47 -7.17 -14.33
N GLY A 21 9.14 -7.30 -14.38
CA GLY A 21 8.24 -7.20 -13.24
C GLY A 21 7.97 -5.76 -12.77
N PRO A 22 7.28 -5.61 -11.64
CA PRO A 22 6.90 -4.31 -11.12
C PRO A 22 8.10 -3.51 -10.59
N LYS A 23 8.12 -2.21 -10.87
CA LYS A 23 9.11 -1.25 -10.34
C LYS A 23 8.61 -0.47 -9.13
N VAL A 24 7.31 -0.27 -9.01
CA VAL A 24 6.66 0.37 -7.86
C VAL A 24 5.53 -0.52 -7.37
N ILE A 25 5.63 -0.95 -6.13
CA ILE A 25 4.63 -1.78 -5.48
C ILE A 25 3.99 -0.96 -4.37
N VAL A 26 2.70 -0.74 -4.47
CA VAL A 26 1.90 -0.11 -3.42
C VAL A 26 1.36 -1.20 -2.49
N ALA A 27 1.52 -1.02 -1.19
CA ALA A 27 0.90 -1.88 -0.19
C ALA A 27 0.04 -1.04 0.76
N GLY A 28 -1.23 -1.40 0.87
CA GLY A 28 -2.15 -0.77 1.82
C GLY A 28 -1.91 -1.29 3.24
N VAL A 29 -1.73 -0.37 4.20
CA VAL A 29 -1.54 -0.68 5.62
C VAL A 29 -2.54 0.08 6.47
N ASP A 30 -3.14 -0.58 7.44
CA ASP A 30 -4.10 0.00 8.39
C ASP A 30 -3.85 -0.41 9.85
N GLY A 31 -2.75 -1.11 10.09
CA GLY A 31 -2.37 -1.62 11.41
C GLY A 31 -2.96 -2.98 11.74
N SER A 32 -3.85 -3.54 10.93
CA SER A 32 -4.33 -4.90 11.11
C SER A 32 -3.24 -5.93 10.83
N ASP A 33 -3.34 -7.11 11.43
CA ASP A 33 -2.38 -8.19 11.21
C ASP A 33 -2.30 -8.60 9.74
N SER A 34 -3.42 -8.65 9.03
CA SER A 34 -3.45 -8.97 7.60
C SER A 34 -2.76 -7.90 6.75
N SER A 35 -2.93 -6.62 7.08
CA SER A 35 -2.23 -5.55 6.37
C SER A 35 -0.73 -5.56 6.63
N MET A 36 -0.30 -5.93 7.83
CA MET A 36 1.12 -6.07 8.15
C MET A 36 1.74 -7.30 7.45
N ARG A 37 0.99 -8.40 7.33
CA ARG A 37 1.41 -9.55 6.50
C ARG A 37 1.51 -9.15 5.01
N ALA A 38 0.56 -8.36 4.52
CA ALA A 38 0.60 -7.82 3.16
C ALA A 38 1.83 -6.94 2.94
N ALA A 39 2.16 -6.07 3.89
CA ALA A 39 3.37 -5.24 3.84
C ALA A 39 4.64 -6.10 3.80
N ALA A 40 4.72 -7.14 4.62
CA ALA A 40 5.88 -8.06 4.64
C ALA A 40 6.01 -8.84 3.31
N TYR A 41 4.89 -9.31 2.77
CA TYR A 41 4.87 -9.97 1.46
C TYR A 41 5.33 -9.03 0.34
N ALA A 42 4.79 -7.81 0.33
CA ALA A 42 5.17 -6.78 -0.64
C ALA A 42 6.64 -6.38 -0.52
N ALA A 43 7.19 -6.32 0.69
CA ALA A 43 8.61 -6.07 0.93
C ALA A 43 9.50 -7.17 0.32
N GLY A 44 9.13 -8.44 0.50
CA GLY A 44 9.84 -9.55 -0.12
C GLY A 44 9.77 -9.52 -1.65
N LEU A 45 8.62 -9.16 -2.20
CA LEU A 45 8.44 -8.99 -3.64
C LEU A 45 9.28 -7.82 -4.17
N ALA A 46 9.22 -6.67 -3.51
CA ALA A 46 9.99 -5.48 -3.88
C ALA A 46 11.49 -5.77 -3.86
N ARG A 47 11.98 -6.46 -2.84
CA ARG A 47 13.38 -6.86 -2.75
C ARG A 47 13.81 -7.71 -3.94
N ARG A 48 13.03 -8.73 -4.29
CA ARG A 48 13.35 -9.64 -5.40
C ARG A 48 13.30 -8.96 -6.76
N GLN A 49 12.45 -7.95 -6.91
CA GLN A 49 12.28 -7.21 -8.16
C GLN A 49 13.17 -5.95 -8.24
N GLY A 50 13.86 -5.59 -7.16
CA GLY A 50 14.56 -4.30 -7.10
C GLY A 50 13.59 -3.10 -7.13
N ALA A 51 12.35 -3.32 -6.70
CA ALA A 51 11.27 -2.34 -6.76
C ALA A 51 11.27 -1.40 -5.54
N LEU A 52 10.62 -0.25 -5.70
CA LEU A 52 10.24 0.62 -4.60
C LEU A 52 8.97 0.07 -3.94
N LEU A 53 9.00 -0.07 -2.62
CA LEU A 53 7.82 -0.37 -1.81
C LEU A 53 7.21 0.94 -1.29
N ALA A 54 6.02 1.26 -1.74
CA ALA A 54 5.24 2.40 -1.25
C ALA A 54 4.15 1.89 -0.29
N LEU A 55 4.36 2.09 1.00
CA LEU A 55 3.39 1.76 2.04
C LEU A 55 2.39 2.91 2.17
N VAL A 56 1.12 2.61 2.05
CA VAL A 56 0.06 3.61 2.00
C VAL A 56 -0.94 3.37 3.13
N TYR A 57 -1.04 4.36 4.00
CA TYR A 57 -2.08 4.45 5.02
C TYR A 57 -3.15 5.45 4.60
N VAL A 58 -4.39 5.01 4.57
CA VAL A 58 -5.52 5.89 4.28
C VAL A 58 -6.25 6.23 5.58
N GLN A 59 -6.13 7.48 5.99
CA GLN A 59 -6.82 8.00 7.17
C GLN A 59 -8.31 8.13 6.88
N PRO A 60 -9.19 7.49 7.66
CA PRO A 60 -10.62 7.67 7.49
C PRO A 60 -11.01 9.12 7.78
N VAL A 61 -11.85 9.69 6.91
CA VAL A 61 -12.48 10.99 7.16
C VAL A 61 -13.76 10.74 7.93
N MET A 62 -13.86 11.34 9.11
CA MET A 62 -15.06 11.25 9.93
C MET A 62 -16.13 12.18 9.39
N THR A 63 -17.35 11.67 9.26
CA THR A 63 -18.54 12.49 9.02
C THR A 63 -18.88 13.30 10.27
N ALA A 64 -19.48 14.49 10.09
CA ALA A 64 -19.79 15.43 11.17
C ALA A 64 -20.59 14.85 12.36
N GLY A 65 -21.32 13.75 12.17
CA GLY A 65 -22.05 13.04 13.24
C GLY A 65 -21.20 12.19 14.17
N ALA A 66 -19.98 11.84 13.78
CA ALA A 66 -19.06 11.06 14.59
C ALA A 66 -18.05 11.92 15.36
N ALA A 67 -18.04 13.24 15.12
CA ALA A 67 -17.16 14.20 15.78
C ALA A 67 -17.59 14.54 17.23
N LEU A 68 -18.72 14.01 17.70
CA LEU A 68 -19.21 14.21 19.05
C LEU A 68 -18.45 13.28 20.03
N GLY A 69 -17.22 13.66 20.41
CA GLY A 69 -16.59 13.13 21.60
C GLY A 69 -15.20 12.52 21.50
N ALA A 70 -14.49 12.55 20.37
CA ALA A 70 -13.11 12.09 20.32
C ALA A 70 -12.25 12.97 19.39
N PRO A 71 -11.01 13.34 19.78
CA PRO A 71 -10.04 13.97 18.90
C PRO A 71 -9.52 12.96 17.86
N VAL A 72 -10.31 12.70 16.83
CA VAL A 72 -10.06 11.63 15.84
C VAL A 72 -8.86 11.94 14.96
N ALA A 73 -8.58 13.22 14.71
CA ALA A 73 -7.41 13.63 13.95
C ALA A 73 -6.09 13.25 14.67
N GLU A 74 -6.05 13.45 15.98
CA GLU A 74 -4.88 13.06 16.80
C GLU A 74 -4.71 11.53 16.80
N THR A 75 -5.80 10.77 16.98
CA THR A 75 -5.74 9.30 16.99
C THR A 75 -5.28 8.71 15.66
N THR A 76 -5.66 9.31 14.53
CA THR A 76 -5.24 8.84 13.20
C THR A 76 -3.80 9.20 12.88
N ASP A 77 -3.31 10.33 13.35
CA ASP A 77 -1.90 10.71 13.23
C ASP A 77 -1.02 9.82 14.12
N GLU A 78 -1.46 9.49 15.33
CA GLU A 78 -0.78 8.52 16.21
C GLU A 78 -0.69 7.12 15.56
N ILE A 79 -1.75 6.64 14.93
CA ILE A 79 -1.73 5.37 14.20
C ILE A 79 -0.70 5.40 13.08
N ALA A 80 -0.65 6.48 12.31
CA ALA A 80 0.33 6.63 11.23
C ALA A 80 1.76 6.64 11.78
N GLU A 81 2.02 7.34 12.87
CA GLU A 81 3.33 7.38 13.53
C GLU A 81 3.74 6.00 14.07
N ASP A 82 2.83 5.29 14.71
CA ASP A 82 3.06 3.93 15.20
C ASP A 82 3.38 2.95 14.06
N LEU A 83 2.67 3.04 12.95
CA LEU A 83 2.93 2.23 11.77
C LEU A 83 4.33 2.49 11.19
N VAL A 84 4.70 3.75 11.04
CA VAL A 84 6.03 4.13 10.56
C VAL A 84 7.10 3.60 11.50
N GLN A 85 6.90 3.70 12.81
CA GLN A 85 7.84 3.21 13.80
C GLN A 85 8.01 1.68 13.72
N GLN A 86 6.91 0.94 13.64
CA GLN A 86 6.95 -0.53 13.49
C GLN A 86 7.70 -0.95 12.22
N ILE A 87 7.48 -0.25 11.12
CA ILE A 87 8.14 -0.53 9.84
C ILE A 87 9.64 -0.23 9.95
N ARG A 88 10.02 0.89 10.56
CA ARG A 88 11.42 1.23 10.78
C ARG A 88 12.13 0.20 11.64
N GLU A 89 11.52 -0.24 12.73
CA GLU A 89 12.07 -1.28 13.60
C GLU A 89 12.25 -2.61 12.88
N ALA A 90 11.27 -3.01 12.08
CA ALA A 90 11.35 -4.22 11.26
C ALA A 90 12.48 -4.11 10.22
N THR A 91 12.60 -2.97 9.56
CA THR A 91 13.65 -2.70 8.57
C THR A 91 15.04 -2.72 9.21
N GLU A 92 15.19 -2.13 10.39
CA GLU A 92 16.47 -2.10 11.10
C GLU A 92 16.91 -3.50 11.56
N ARG A 93 15.96 -4.34 12.01
CA ARG A 93 16.25 -5.74 12.35
C ARG A 93 16.74 -6.57 11.16
N LEU A 94 16.33 -6.22 9.96
CA LEU A 94 16.68 -6.92 8.73
C LEU A 94 17.88 -6.31 8.01
N LYS A 95 18.41 -5.21 8.51
CA LYS A 95 19.58 -4.52 7.95
C LYS A 95 20.78 -5.46 7.89
N GLY A 96 21.40 -5.55 6.71
CA GLY A 96 22.50 -6.47 6.45
C GLY A 96 22.08 -7.88 6.06
N ILE A 97 20.81 -8.26 6.23
CA ILE A 97 20.24 -9.51 5.72
C ILE A 97 19.63 -9.27 4.34
N PHE A 98 18.76 -8.29 4.24
CA PHE A 98 18.29 -7.76 2.96
C PHE A 98 17.81 -6.32 3.12
N GLU A 99 17.88 -5.56 2.04
CA GLU A 99 17.45 -4.18 1.98
C GLU A 99 16.31 -4.00 0.98
N VAL A 100 15.35 -3.17 1.35
CA VAL A 100 14.23 -2.76 0.51
C VAL A 100 14.16 -1.24 0.54
N ARG A 101 14.09 -0.61 -0.64
CA ARG A 101 13.75 0.81 -0.70
C ARG A 101 12.27 0.96 -0.42
N TRP A 102 11.93 1.75 0.57
CA TRP A 102 10.53 1.94 0.94
C TRP A 102 10.22 3.40 1.27
N GLU A 103 8.98 3.76 1.08
CA GLU A 103 8.40 5.04 1.43
C GLU A 103 7.08 4.81 2.17
N PHE A 104 6.70 5.76 3.00
CA PHE A 104 5.41 5.75 3.69
C PHE A 104 4.61 6.98 3.30
N HIS A 105 3.39 6.76 2.84
CA HIS A 105 2.49 7.82 2.39
C HIS A 105 1.17 7.75 3.14
N THR A 106 0.65 8.93 3.48
CA THR A 106 -0.66 9.07 4.10
C THR A 106 -1.61 9.78 3.16
N PHE A 107 -2.78 9.19 2.96
CA PHE A 107 -3.89 9.78 2.22
C PHE A 107 -5.11 9.87 3.13
N ARG A 108 -6.08 10.69 2.77
CA ARG A 108 -7.32 10.85 3.52
C ARG A 108 -8.51 10.42 2.69
N GLY A 109 -9.51 9.83 3.33
CA GLY A 109 -10.79 9.49 2.73
C GLY A 109 -11.16 8.02 2.88
N ASP A 110 -11.93 7.54 1.92
CA ASP A 110 -12.28 6.13 1.79
C ASP A 110 -11.05 5.29 1.42
N PRO A 111 -10.81 4.15 2.06
CA PRO A 111 -9.63 3.33 1.80
C PRO A 111 -9.42 2.95 0.34
N TYR A 112 -10.47 2.58 -0.37
CA TYR A 112 -10.38 2.26 -1.79
C TYR A 112 -9.95 3.49 -2.62
N ASN A 113 -10.64 4.62 -2.45
CA ASN A 113 -10.33 5.83 -3.20
C ASN A 113 -8.93 6.36 -2.85
N GLY A 114 -8.52 6.25 -1.60
CA GLY A 114 -7.16 6.61 -1.16
C GLY A 114 -6.09 5.76 -1.82
N LEU A 115 -6.29 4.45 -1.89
CA LEU A 115 -5.37 3.54 -2.57
C LEU A 115 -5.33 3.78 -4.08
N VAL A 116 -6.46 4.04 -4.71
CA VAL A 116 -6.52 4.42 -6.15
C VAL A 116 -5.73 5.70 -6.39
N THR A 117 -5.98 6.74 -5.59
CA THR A 117 -5.25 8.01 -5.71
C THR A 117 -3.75 7.84 -5.48
N ALA A 118 -3.37 7.07 -4.47
CA ALA A 118 -1.97 6.76 -4.18
C ALA A 118 -1.31 6.03 -5.35
N SER A 119 -1.96 4.99 -5.84
CA SER A 119 -1.45 4.17 -6.95
C SER A 119 -1.28 4.95 -8.24
N ASP A 120 -2.19 5.88 -8.52
CA ASP A 120 -2.07 6.80 -9.66
C ASP A 120 -0.91 7.78 -9.49
N ARG A 121 -0.82 8.43 -8.33
CA ARG A 121 0.24 9.43 -8.06
C ARG A 121 1.63 8.81 -8.02
N LEU A 122 1.74 7.63 -7.45
CA LEU A 122 3.01 6.90 -7.32
C LEU A 122 3.34 6.07 -8.56
N LYS A 123 2.44 6.02 -9.53
CA LYS A 123 2.58 5.21 -10.75
C LYS A 123 2.85 3.74 -10.43
N ALA A 124 1.99 3.18 -9.59
CA ALA A 124 2.11 1.80 -9.14
C ALA A 124 2.00 0.80 -10.30
N ASP A 125 2.84 -0.22 -10.27
CA ASP A 125 2.79 -1.36 -11.18
C ASP A 125 2.04 -2.55 -10.59
N ALA A 126 1.90 -2.58 -9.26
CA ALA A 126 1.16 -3.60 -8.52
C ALA A 126 0.62 -3.04 -7.20
N VAL A 127 -0.50 -3.58 -6.74
CA VAL A 127 -1.10 -3.24 -5.47
C VAL A 127 -1.25 -4.49 -4.61
N VAL A 128 -0.82 -4.42 -3.36
CA VAL A 128 -0.90 -5.51 -2.39
C VAL A 128 -1.76 -5.06 -1.21
N VAL A 129 -2.71 -5.86 -0.83
CA VAL A 129 -3.61 -5.60 0.32
C VAL A 129 -3.81 -6.86 1.16
N GLY A 130 -4.11 -6.68 2.44
CA GLY A 130 -4.49 -7.78 3.31
C GLY A 130 -5.93 -8.21 3.07
N ALA A 131 -6.22 -9.47 3.38
CA ALA A 131 -7.58 -9.96 3.49
C ALA A 131 -8.28 -9.32 4.70
N SER A 132 -9.58 -9.13 4.62
CA SER A 132 -10.37 -8.67 5.77
C SER A 132 -10.59 -9.82 6.76
N GLU A 133 -10.43 -9.53 8.04
CA GLU A 133 -10.76 -10.45 9.13
C GLU A 133 -12.06 -9.98 9.78
N GLN A 134 -13.17 -10.59 9.41
CA GLN A 134 -14.46 -10.36 10.08
C GLN A 134 -14.99 -11.65 10.68
N ALA A 135 -15.39 -11.60 11.96
CA ALA A 135 -16.05 -12.71 12.68
C ALA A 135 -15.27 -14.05 12.66
N GLY A 136 -13.93 -14.01 12.72
CA GLY A 136 -13.09 -15.21 12.72
C GLY A 136 -12.93 -15.90 11.35
N HIS A 137 -13.51 -15.34 10.30
CA HIS A 137 -13.36 -15.83 8.93
C HIS A 137 -12.51 -14.88 8.10
N ARG A 138 -11.57 -15.45 7.36
CA ARG A 138 -10.79 -14.67 6.37
C ARG A 138 -11.66 -14.48 5.13
N ILE A 139 -12.04 -13.25 4.88
CA ILE A 139 -12.85 -12.86 3.74
C ILE A 139 -12.04 -11.88 2.89
N ILE A 140 -12.15 -11.99 1.58
CA ILE A 140 -11.63 -10.95 0.70
C ILE A 140 -12.40 -9.66 1.02
N GLY A 141 -11.69 -8.64 1.51
CA GLY A 141 -12.29 -7.38 1.92
C GLY A 141 -12.87 -6.58 0.75
N SER A 142 -13.79 -5.68 1.07
CA SER A 142 -14.46 -4.82 0.06
C SER A 142 -13.46 -3.98 -0.75
N VAL A 143 -12.38 -3.53 -0.13
CA VAL A 143 -11.31 -2.76 -0.81
C VAL A 143 -10.63 -3.61 -1.87
N ALA A 144 -10.24 -4.84 -1.53
CA ALA A 144 -9.61 -5.77 -2.47
C ALA A 144 -10.53 -6.10 -3.65
N ILE A 145 -11.81 -6.39 -3.39
CA ILE A 145 -12.81 -6.66 -4.44
C ILE A 145 -12.94 -5.46 -5.39
N ARG A 146 -13.04 -4.26 -4.84
CA ARG A 146 -13.17 -3.03 -5.65
C ARG A 146 -11.92 -2.78 -6.49
N LEU A 147 -10.73 -2.99 -5.95
CA LEU A 147 -9.47 -2.87 -6.69
C LEU A 147 -9.38 -3.86 -7.84
N VAL A 148 -9.74 -5.12 -7.61
CA VAL A 148 -9.78 -6.16 -8.66
C VAL A 148 -10.81 -5.81 -9.74
N LYS A 149 -12.00 -5.37 -9.36
CA LYS A 149 -13.05 -4.96 -10.30
C LYS A 149 -12.67 -3.72 -11.12
N ALA A 150 -11.89 -2.82 -10.56
CA ALA A 150 -11.39 -1.65 -11.29
C ALA A 150 -10.47 -2.03 -12.45
N GLY A 151 -9.79 -3.17 -12.37
CA GLY A 151 -9.01 -3.73 -13.48
C GLY A 151 -7.82 -2.86 -13.92
N ARG A 152 -7.28 -2.03 -13.02
CA ARG A 152 -6.23 -1.06 -13.36
C ARG A 152 -4.83 -1.52 -13.03
N TRP A 153 -4.67 -2.35 -12.00
CA TRP A 153 -3.40 -2.90 -11.55
C TRP A 153 -3.53 -4.39 -11.27
N PRO A 154 -2.44 -5.16 -11.36
CA PRO A 154 -2.35 -6.43 -10.67
C PRO A 154 -2.59 -6.23 -9.16
N VAL A 155 -3.49 -7.00 -8.59
CA VAL A 155 -3.84 -6.92 -7.17
C VAL A 155 -3.53 -8.25 -6.50
N THR A 156 -2.72 -8.20 -5.46
CA THR A 156 -2.45 -9.36 -4.61
C THR A 156 -3.16 -9.20 -3.27
N VAL A 157 -3.92 -10.20 -2.90
CA VAL A 157 -4.61 -10.26 -1.60
C VAL A 157 -3.89 -11.26 -0.72
N VAL A 158 -3.35 -10.79 0.40
CA VAL A 158 -2.59 -11.61 1.35
C VAL A 158 -3.50 -12.00 2.50
N PRO A 159 -3.65 -13.31 2.76
CA PRO A 159 -4.48 -13.81 3.85
C PRO A 159 -3.94 -13.51 5.24
#